data_a6c62807358033186f73533607f3d6ce
#
_entry.id   a6c62807358033186f73533607f3d6ce
#
_cell.length_a   1.000
_cell.length_b   1.000
_cell.length_c   1.000
_cell.angle_alpha   90.00
_cell.angle_beta   90.00
_cell.angle_gamma   90.00
#
_symmetry.space_group_name_H-M   'P 1'
#
loop_
_entity.id
_entity.type
_entity.pdbx_description
1 polymer ?
#
loop_
_entity_poly.entity_id
_entity_poly.type
_entity_poly.pdbx_seq_one_letter_code
_entity_poly.pdbx_strand_id
1 'polypeptide(L)' 'MNLQGKKVKVTKTITSVNGALHEGEIILVERRENGHWRCRDNMGRIFYMEESDLKVVKK' A
#
# COMPACT_ATOMS: atom_id res chain seq x y z
N MET A 1 3.67 -0.74 -14.30
CA MET A 1 3.24 -2.03 -13.73
C MET A 1 1.89 -1.85 -13.06
N ASN A 2 0.98 -2.80 -13.25
CA ASN A 2 -0.35 -2.75 -12.66
C ASN A 2 -0.37 -3.52 -11.34
N LEU A 3 -0.55 -2.80 -10.23
CA LEU A 3 -0.57 -3.40 -8.90
C LEU A 3 -1.99 -3.66 -8.39
N GLN A 4 -3.00 -3.32 -9.17
CA GLN A 4 -4.39 -3.45 -8.74
C GLN A 4 -4.72 -4.90 -8.36
N GLY A 5 -5.31 -5.08 -7.18
CA GLY A 5 -5.70 -6.40 -6.69
C GLY A 5 -4.56 -7.22 -6.11
N LYS A 6 -3.36 -6.68 -6.05
CA LYS A 6 -2.20 -7.43 -5.56
C LYS A 6 -1.90 -7.07 -4.12
N LYS A 7 -1.33 -8.02 -3.40
CA LYS A 7 -0.80 -7.76 -2.07
C LYS A 7 0.64 -7.29 -2.21
N VAL A 8 0.98 -6.25 -1.47
CA VAL A 8 2.31 -5.65 -1.54
C VAL A 8 2.86 -5.44 -0.15
N LYS A 9 4.18 -5.35 -0.06
CA LYS A 9 4.88 -5.08 1.18
C LYS A 9 5.28 -3.60 1.19
N VAL A 10 5.06 -2.95 2.32
CA VAL A 10 5.47 -1.55 2.51
C VAL A 10 6.99 -1.52 2.71
N THR A 11 7.68 -0.68 1.94
CA THR A 11 9.14 -0.63 1.97
C THR A 11 9.72 0.33 3.01
N LYS A 12 8.88 1.20 3.55
CA LYS A 12 9.29 2.14 4.61
C LYS A 12 8.06 2.51 5.43
N THR A 13 8.29 2.96 6.66
CA THR A 13 7.19 3.39 7.51
C THR A 13 6.56 4.66 6.97
N ILE A 14 5.24 4.63 6.82
CA ILE A 14 4.45 5.75 6.28
C ILE A 14 3.49 6.22 7.36
N THR A 15 3.46 7.52 7.62
CA THR A 15 2.54 8.12 8.58
C THR A 15 1.53 8.98 7.86
N SER A 16 0.25 8.86 8.21
CA SER A 16 -0.80 9.67 7.62
C SER A 16 -1.86 9.97 8.67
N VAL A 17 -2.89 10.73 8.25
CA VAL A 17 -4.01 11.05 9.15
C VAL A 17 -4.79 9.80 9.57
N ASN A 18 -4.70 8.74 8.79
CA ASN A 18 -5.40 7.49 9.08
C ASN A 18 -4.58 6.56 9.97
N GLY A 19 -3.37 6.97 10.34
CA GLY A 19 -2.49 6.17 11.18
C GLY A 19 -1.16 5.92 10.48
N ALA A 20 -0.46 4.88 10.90
CA ALA A 20 0.85 4.56 10.36
C ALA A 20 0.87 3.15 9.78
N LEU A 21 1.58 3.00 8.66
CA LEU A 21 1.95 1.70 8.12
C LEU A 21 3.42 1.51 8.39
N HIS A 22 3.77 0.39 8.98
CA HIS A 22 5.16 0.11 9.31
C HIS A 22 5.85 -0.66 8.19
N GLU A 23 7.13 -0.44 8.05
CA GLU A 23 7.93 -1.17 7.09
C GLU A 23 7.71 -2.69 7.26
N GLY A 24 7.48 -3.37 6.16
CA GLY A 24 7.28 -4.83 6.18
C GLY A 24 5.82 -5.26 6.28
N GLU A 25 4.90 -4.34 6.51
CA GLU A 25 3.49 -4.72 6.54
C GLU A 25 3.00 -5.08 5.15
N ILE A 26 2.08 -6.03 5.10
CA ILE A 26 1.46 -6.48 3.86
C ILE A 26 0.09 -5.81 3.74
N ILE A 27 -0.14 -5.16 2.61
CA ILE A 27 -1.40 -4.46 2.37
C ILE A 27 -1.93 -4.83 0.99
N LEU A 28 -3.22 -4.54 0.77
CA LEU A 28 -3.88 -4.82 -0.51
C LEU A 28 -3.97 -3.54 -1.33
N VAL A 29 -3.52 -3.61 -2.58
CA VAL A 29 -3.69 -2.50 -3.52
C VAL A 29 -5.07 -2.64 -4.14
N GLU A 30 -5.93 -1.65 -3.93
CA GLU A 30 -7.28 -1.69 -4.47
C GLU A 30 -7.35 -1.17 -5.90
N ARG A 31 -6.79 0.01 -6.15
CA ARG A 31 -6.83 0.60 -7.49
C ARG A 31 -5.91 1.81 -7.54
N ARG A 32 -5.70 2.32 -8.74
CA ARG A 32 -4.97 3.56 -8.94
C ARG A 32 -5.96 4.73 -8.94
N GLU A 33 -5.61 5.79 -8.21
CA GLU A 33 -6.49 6.94 -8.07
C GLU A 33 -5.63 8.20 -7.97
N ASN A 34 -5.89 9.16 -8.84
CA ASN A 34 -5.18 10.45 -8.86
C ASN A 34 -3.66 10.31 -8.86
N GLY A 35 -3.16 9.33 -9.60
CA GLY A 35 -1.71 9.12 -9.72
C GLY A 35 -1.08 8.37 -8.56
N HIS A 36 -1.88 7.94 -7.59
CA HIS A 36 -1.40 7.17 -6.45
C HIS A 36 -2.12 5.83 -6.37
N TRP A 37 -1.49 4.86 -5.71
CA TRP A 37 -2.13 3.58 -5.47
C TRP A 37 -2.93 3.66 -4.19
N ARG A 38 -4.23 3.40 -4.29
CA ARG A 38 -5.10 3.32 -3.12
C ARG A 38 -4.95 1.94 -2.53
N CYS A 39 -4.49 1.88 -1.29
CA CYS A 39 -4.21 0.63 -0.61
C CYS A 39 -5.03 0.54 0.67
N ARG A 40 -5.38 -0.70 1.03
CA ARG A 40 -6.14 -0.96 2.26
C ARG A 40 -5.31 -1.89 3.14
N ASP A 41 -5.20 -1.54 4.41
CA ASP A 41 -4.48 -2.38 5.36
C ASP A 41 -5.42 -3.41 6.01
N ASN A 42 -4.88 -4.22 6.91
CA ASN A 42 -5.65 -5.28 7.56
C ASN A 42 -6.75 -4.75 8.49
N MET A 43 -6.68 -3.50 8.84
CA MET A 43 -7.68 -2.86 9.72
C MET A 43 -8.72 -2.09 8.92
N GLY A 44 -8.66 -2.16 7.60
CA GLY A 44 -9.60 -1.46 6.74
C GLY A 44 -9.28 0.00 6.50
N ARG A 45 -8.12 0.47 6.94
CA ARG A 45 -7.72 1.86 6.73
C ARG A 45 -7.18 2.04 5.31
N ILE A 46 -7.44 3.21 4.73
CA ILE A 46 -7.02 3.52 3.37
C ILE A 46 -5.78 4.40 3.39
N PHE A 47 -4.80 4.02 2.58
CA PHE A 47 -3.57 4.81 2.42
C PHE A 47 -3.31 4.99 0.93
N TYR A 48 -2.83 6.18 0.57
CA TYR A 48 -2.43 6.46 -0.81
C TYR A 48 -0.92 6.39 -0.88
N MET A 49 -0.42 5.48 -1.70
CA MET A 49 0.99 5.14 -1.75
C MET A 49 1.55 5.35 -3.14
N GLU A 50 2.84 5.61 -3.22
CA GLU A 50 3.54 5.64 -4.50
C GLU A 50 4.13 4.27 -4.77
N GLU A 51 4.33 3.95 -6.05
CA GLU A 51 4.86 2.65 -6.43
C GLU A 51 6.21 2.36 -5.77
N SER A 52 7.04 3.39 -5.58
CA SER A 52 8.34 3.24 -4.93
C SER A 52 8.24 2.83 -3.46
N ASP A 53 7.07 3.02 -2.85
CA ASP A 53 6.86 2.64 -1.44
C ASP A 53 6.36 1.21 -1.30
N LEU A 54 6.15 0.52 -2.40
CA LEU A 54 5.50 -0.78 -2.41
C LEU A 54 6.37 -1.81 -3.13
N LYS A 55 6.34 -3.04 -2.62
CA LYS A 55 7.03 -4.16 -3.26
C LYS A 55 6.06 -5.31 -3.37
N VAL A 56 5.90 -5.85 -4.59
CA VAL A 56 5.00 -6.98 -4.82
C VAL A 56 5.51 -8.20 -4.05
N VAL A 57 4.60 -8.83 -3.31
CA VAL A 57 4.93 -10.03 -2.57
C VAL A 57 4.89 -11.21 -3.52
N LYS A 58 6.00 -11.93 -3.60
CA LYS A 58 6.07 -13.14 -4.40
C LYS A 58 6.12 -14.35 -3.48
N LYS A 59 5.46 -15.38 -3.90
CA LYS A 59 5.54 -16.65 -3.20
C LYS A 59 6.63 -17.52 -3.80
#